data_78cc92f4552d4fe38b589cf4ac431e9d
#
_entry.id   78cc92f4552d4fe38b589cf4ac431e9d
#
_cell.length_a   1.000
_cell.length_b   1.000
_cell.length_c   1.000
_cell.angle_alpha   90.00
_cell.angle_beta   90.00
_cell.angle_gamma   90.00
#
_symmetry.space_group_name_H-M   'P 1'
#
loop_
_entity.id
_entity.type
_entity.pdbx_description
1 polymer ?
#
loop_
_entity_poly.entity_id
_entity_poly.type
_entity_poly.pdbx_seq_one_letter_code
_entity_poly.pdbx_strand_id
1 'polypeptide(L)'
;MILIVDDKRENILPLKKILSLHNLESDSAESGEEALKMILQRDYTLIIMDVQMPGMDGFEVAEILAGSNRTKDIPVIFLSAISKEKKYISKGYETGGVDYITKPVDPDLLILKVKTFLKLYEQQRELKMTRDLLSKEIEIRKEAQENLEQKILERTQQLVKKNSQLEFSNHELQQFAWVVSHDLKEPLRKIEIFVKILRDKYMQEEPDAINYIERTVASTERMSQLITDLLHYARLSSQVVNEKVDLNEIMSDVVSDLEFAIENKNVVLNIQSLPLVDGVPSQLRQVFQNLLSNAIKFSKADMIPNIEITVDIIAEKEFDSALNPTGKYCRIVVKDNGIGFDIKYLHKIFIIFQSLNDRKSFQGTGIGLAIAKKIIEKHNGLITAESTEGEGSSFILVLPLYDPNLN
;
A
#
# COMPACT_ATOMS: atom_id res chain seq x y z
N MET A 1 1.47 -55.42 -3.96
CA MET A 1 1.55 -56.90 -4.12
C MET A 1 2.49 -57.47 -3.10
N ILE A 2 2.20 -58.66 -2.52
CA ILE A 2 3.01 -59.34 -1.51
C ILE A 2 3.80 -60.48 -2.18
N LEU A 3 5.06 -60.65 -1.84
CA LEU A 3 5.84 -61.81 -2.28
C LEU A 3 5.97 -62.85 -1.14
N ILE A 4 5.63 -64.12 -1.42
CA ILE A 4 5.80 -65.22 -0.51
C ILE A 4 6.98 -66.06 -1.03
N VAL A 5 7.96 -66.33 -0.17
CA VAL A 5 9.16 -67.09 -0.51
C VAL A 5 9.30 -68.27 0.45
N ASP A 6 9.22 -69.51 -0.03
CA ASP A 6 9.40 -70.78 0.73
C ASP A 6 9.75 -71.83 -0.28
N ASP A 7 10.71 -72.75 0.06
CA ASP A 7 11.20 -73.84 -0.80
C ASP A 7 10.15 -74.93 -1.01
N LYS A 8 9.07 -74.92 -0.21
CA LYS A 8 8.03 -75.96 -0.24
C LYS A 8 6.68 -75.37 -0.69
N ARG A 9 6.18 -75.83 -1.81
CA ARG A 9 4.83 -75.45 -2.32
C ARG A 9 3.71 -75.68 -1.31
N GLU A 10 3.91 -76.78 -0.45
CA GLU A 10 2.95 -77.07 0.60
C GLU A 10 2.81 -75.94 1.64
N ASN A 11 3.84 -75.13 1.86
CA ASN A 11 3.84 -74.02 2.76
C ASN A 11 3.28 -72.76 2.05
N ILE A 12 3.55 -72.60 0.76
CA ILE A 12 3.10 -71.45 -0.04
C ILE A 12 1.58 -71.41 -0.24
N LEU A 13 0.99 -72.55 -0.58
CA LEU A 13 -0.43 -72.65 -0.91
C LEU A 13 -1.38 -72.17 0.21
N PRO A 14 -1.20 -72.57 1.50
CA PRO A 14 -1.98 -72.08 2.62
C PRO A 14 -1.81 -70.59 2.84
N LEU A 15 -0.60 -69.98 2.72
CA LEU A 15 -0.35 -68.58 2.87
C LEU A 15 -1.03 -67.75 1.79
N LYS A 16 -0.93 -68.19 0.54
CA LYS A 16 -1.67 -67.57 -0.57
C LYS A 16 -3.18 -67.54 -0.33
N LYS A 17 -3.71 -68.69 0.14
CA LYS A 17 -5.16 -68.76 0.43
C LYS A 17 -5.59 -67.85 1.58
N ILE A 18 -4.79 -67.77 2.65
CA ILE A 18 -5.06 -66.84 3.76
C ILE A 18 -5.07 -65.40 3.27
N LEU A 19 -4.06 -64.97 2.49
CA LEU A 19 -3.97 -63.64 1.95
C LEU A 19 -5.14 -63.33 0.99
N SER A 20 -5.49 -64.29 0.10
CA SER A 20 -6.60 -64.09 -0.86
C SER A 20 -7.97 -63.94 -0.18
N LEU A 21 -8.22 -64.62 0.94
CA LEU A 21 -9.43 -64.45 1.74
C LEU A 21 -9.58 -63.04 2.30
N HIS A 22 -8.49 -62.31 2.41
CA HIS A 22 -8.45 -60.91 2.87
C HIS A 22 -8.26 -59.91 1.76
N ASN A 23 -8.47 -60.28 0.48
CA ASN A 23 -8.31 -59.45 -0.72
C ASN A 23 -6.88 -58.91 -0.88
N LEU A 24 -5.86 -59.67 -0.43
CA LEU A 24 -4.45 -59.33 -0.58
C LEU A 24 -3.84 -60.20 -1.71
N GLU A 25 -3.39 -59.50 -2.76
CA GLU A 25 -2.73 -60.16 -3.88
C GLU A 25 -1.31 -60.54 -3.52
N SER A 26 -0.92 -61.79 -3.92
CA SER A 26 0.40 -62.32 -3.64
C SER A 26 0.99 -63.14 -4.80
N ASP A 27 2.25 -62.88 -5.08
CA ASP A 27 3.11 -63.78 -5.89
C ASP A 27 3.87 -64.77 -5.00
N SER A 28 4.52 -65.74 -5.60
CA SER A 28 5.37 -66.67 -4.85
C SER A 28 6.64 -67.04 -5.60
N ALA A 29 7.71 -67.28 -4.86
CA ALA A 29 8.98 -67.82 -5.32
C ALA A 29 9.35 -69.08 -4.49
N GLU A 30 9.98 -70.07 -5.14
CA GLU A 30 10.35 -71.29 -4.53
C GLU A 30 11.86 -71.35 -4.10
N SER A 31 12.57 -70.21 -4.31
CA SER A 31 13.96 -70.03 -3.84
C SER A 31 14.31 -68.53 -3.63
N GLY A 32 15.41 -68.27 -2.91
CA GLY A 32 15.93 -66.91 -2.73
C GLY A 32 16.34 -66.28 -4.03
N GLU A 33 16.99 -67.04 -4.93
CA GLU A 33 17.39 -66.49 -6.25
C GLU A 33 16.18 -66.14 -7.14
N GLU A 34 15.11 -66.91 -7.10
CA GLU A 34 13.89 -66.66 -7.81
C GLU A 34 13.21 -65.37 -7.24
N ALA A 35 13.15 -65.26 -5.91
CA ALA A 35 12.63 -64.09 -5.23
C ALA A 35 13.36 -62.82 -5.65
N LEU A 36 14.68 -62.80 -5.65
CA LEU A 36 15.48 -61.65 -6.10
C LEU A 36 15.22 -61.29 -7.56
N LYS A 37 15.09 -62.26 -8.48
CA LYS A 37 14.73 -62.04 -9.89
C LYS A 37 13.35 -61.35 -10.01
N MET A 38 12.36 -61.82 -9.25
CA MET A 38 11.02 -61.27 -9.27
C MET A 38 10.99 -59.85 -8.72
N ILE A 39 11.73 -59.55 -7.64
CA ILE A 39 11.85 -58.23 -7.02
C ILE A 39 12.53 -57.24 -7.97
N LEU A 40 13.43 -57.65 -8.84
CA LEU A 40 14.01 -56.79 -9.87
C LEU A 40 13.04 -56.46 -10.98
N GLN A 41 12.07 -57.33 -11.27
CA GLN A 41 11.09 -57.18 -12.36
C GLN A 41 9.80 -56.47 -11.94
N ARG A 42 9.42 -56.58 -10.66
CA ARG A 42 8.17 -56.00 -10.11
C ARG A 42 8.41 -55.39 -8.75
N ASP A 43 7.57 -54.42 -8.42
CA ASP A 43 7.58 -53.77 -7.10
C ASP A 43 6.68 -54.55 -6.12
N TYR A 44 7.26 -54.96 -5.03
CA TYR A 44 6.55 -55.59 -3.91
C TYR A 44 6.48 -54.63 -2.72
N THR A 45 5.37 -54.71 -1.97
CA THR A 45 5.12 -53.85 -0.79
C THR A 45 5.41 -54.54 0.52
N LEU A 46 5.54 -55.87 0.50
CA LEU A 46 5.87 -56.73 1.64
C LEU A 46 6.40 -58.04 1.13
N ILE A 47 7.36 -58.63 1.82
CA ILE A 47 7.90 -59.95 1.56
C ILE A 47 7.66 -60.84 2.79
N ILE A 48 7.08 -62.02 2.58
CA ILE A 48 6.97 -63.08 3.58
C ILE A 48 8.00 -64.13 3.18
N MET A 49 9.02 -64.35 4.02
CA MET A 49 10.20 -65.06 3.65
C MET A 49 10.48 -66.25 4.63
N ASP A 50 10.57 -67.50 4.11
CA ASP A 50 11.10 -68.55 4.92
C ASP A 50 12.58 -68.36 5.22
N VAL A 51 12.98 -68.61 6.46
CA VAL A 51 14.39 -68.50 6.88
C VAL A 51 15.22 -69.66 6.32
N GLN A 52 14.68 -70.84 6.33
CA GLN A 52 15.47 -72.11 6.01
C GLN A 52 15.12 -72.56 4.60
N MET A 53 15.88 -72.13 3.63
CA MET A 53 15.76 -72.55 2.23
C MET A 53 17.10 -73.16 1.73
N PRO A 54 17.06 -74.14 0.80
CA PRO A 54 18.26 -74.63 0.14
C PRO A 54 18.93 -73.58 -0.72
N GLY A 55 20.26 -73.53 -0.76
CA GLY A 55 21.02 -72.57 -1.51
C GLY A 55 21.14 -71.25 -0.76
N MET A 56 20.40 -70.26 -1.14
CA MET A 56 20.33 -68.91 -0.50
C MET A 56 19.26 -68.89 0.57
N ASP A 57 19.65 -68.66 1.83
CA ASP A 57 18.71 -68.59 2.95
C ASP A 57 17.96 -67.24 2.98
N GLY A 58 16.88 -67.16 3.76
CA GLY A 58 16.05 -65.95 3.84
C GLY A 58 16.79 -64.77 4.40
N PHE A 59 17.79 -64.93 5.28
CA PHE A 59 18.58 -63.81 5.80
C PHE A 59 19.54 -63.24 4.74
N GLU A 60 20.17 -64.13 3.95
CA GLU A 60 21.02 -63.68 2.83
C GLU A 60 20.23 -62.85 1.80
N VAL A 61 19.01 -63.29 1.47
CA VAL A 61 18.12 -62.53 0.61
C VAL A 61 17.79 -61.11 1.23
N ALA A 62 17.45 -61.07 2.50
CA ALA A 62 17.13 -59.81 3.19
C ALA A 62 18.33 -58.86 3.25
N GLU A 63 19.55 -59.39 3.46
CA GLU A 63 20.78 -58.58 3.45
C GLU A 63 21.05 -57.96 2.07
N ILE A 64 20.82 -58.70 0.98
CA ILE A 64 20.94 -58.20 -0.38
C ILE A 64 19.89 -57.09 -0.61
N LEU A 65 18.64 -57.25 -0.14
CA LEU A 65 17.59 -56.27 -0.28
C LEU A 65 17.91 -54.99 0.50
N ALA A 66 18.44 -55.09 1.71
CA ALA A 66 18.85 -53.96 2.53
C ALA A 66 20.00 -53.15 1.92
N GLY A 67 20.88 -53.80 1.12
CA GLY A 67 22.01 -53.15 0.42
C GLY A 67 21.60 -52.27 -0.78
N SER A 68 20.37 -52.33 -1.25
CA SER A 68 19.91 -51.60 -2.43
C SER A 68 18.94 -50.46 -2.06
N ASN A 69 19.18 -49.28 -2.58
CA ASN A 69 18.29 -48.12 -2.36
C ASN A 69 16.87 -48.33 -2.89
N ARG A 70 16.65 -49.24 -3.82
CA ARG A 70 15.33 -49.56 -4.40
C ARG A 70 14.51 -50.48 -3.50
N THR A 71 15.18 -51.38 -2.77
CA THR A 71 14.53 -52.49 -2.06
C THR A 71 14.66 -52.44 -0.54
N LYS A 72 15.56 -51.62 -0.01
CA LYS A 72 15.85 -51.49 1.43
C LYS A 72 14.66 -51.12 2.32
N ASP A 73 13.67 -50.45 1.71
CA ASP A 73 12.48 -49.96 2.41
C ASP A 73 11.34 -51.01 2.38
N ILE A 74 11.49 -52.14 1.66
CA ILE A 74 10.48 -53.22 1.58
C ILE A 74 10.53 -54.05 2.87
N PRO A 75 9.43 -54.08 3.66
CA PRO A 75 9.40 -54.86 4.88
C PRO A 75 9.46 -56.37 4.60
N VAL A 76 10.27 -57.07 5.36
CA VAL A 76 10.40 -58.52 5.30
C VAL A 76 9.91 -59.15 6.59
N ILE A 77 8.90 -60.03 6.51
CA ILE A 77 8.42 -60.87 7.63
C ILE A 77 9.01 -62.25 7.46
N PHE A 78 9.83 -62.68 8.41
CA PHE A 78 10.41 -63.99 8.39
C PHE A 78 9.46 -65.08 8.93
N LEU A 79 9.40 -66.22 8.29
CA LEU A 79 8.76 -67.46 8.79
C LEU A 79 9.83 -68.34 9.37
N SER A 80 9.73 -68.72 10.64
CA SER A 80 10.74 -69.53 11.32
C SER A 80 10.12 -70.73 12.03
N ALA A 81 10.78 -71.92 11.98
CA ALA A 81 10.43 -73.04 12.86
C ALA A 81 10.79 -72.71 14.32
N ILE A 82 10.00 -73.23 15.29
CA ILE A 82 10.20 -72.96 16.71
C ILE A 82 11.57 -73.42 17.13
N SER A 83 12.59 -72.59 17.15
CA SER A 83 13.82 -72.82 17.90
C SER A 83 14.08 -71.62 18.81
N LYS A 84 14.24 -71.88 20.10
CA LYS A 84 14.36 -70.91 21.20
C LYS A 84 15.67 -70.09 21.20
N GLU A 85 16.37 -69.99 20.08
CA GLU A 85 17.64 -69.28 20.07
C GLU A 85 17.41 -67.79 19.75
N LYS A 86 17.50 -66.97 20.82
CA LYS A 86 17.52 -65.46 20.71
C LYS A 86 18.49 -64.97 19.65
N LYS A 87 19.45 -65.70 19.23
CA LYS A 87 20.49 -65.42 18.25
C LYS A 87 19.92 -65.22 16.83
N TYR A 88 18.86 -65.94 16.43
CA TYR A 88 18.23 -65.80 15.11
C TYR A 88 17.27 -64.62 15.05
N ILE A 89 16.66 -64.27 16.17
CA ILE A 89 15.79 -63.08 16.29
C ILE A 89 16.63 -61.82 16.14
N SER A 90 17.78 -61.74 16.86
CA SER A 90 18.72 -60.63 16.74
C SER A 90 19.25 -60.45 15.32
N LYS A 91 19.64 -61.54 14.68
CA LYS A 91 20.16 -61.50 13.30
C LYS A 91 19.10 -61.05 12.29
N GLY A 92 17.84 -61.45 12.47
CA GLY A 92 16.73 -60.99 11.57
C GLY A 92 16.52 -59.50 11.60
N TYR A 93 16.60 -58.85 12.78
CA TYR A 93 16.50 -57.39 12.89
C TYR A 93 17.75 -56.66 12.36
N GLU A 94 18.94 -57.25 12.51
CA GLU A 94 20.21 -56.67 12.01
C GLU A 94 20.30 -56.73 10.48
N THR A 95 19.67 -57.74 9.84
CA THR A 95 19.69 -57.96 8.37
C THR A 95 18.55 -57.25 7.62
N GLY A 96 17.75 -56.39 8.28
CA GLY A 96 16.70 -55.62 7.63
C GLY A 96 15.30 -56.25 7.68
N GLY A 97 15.14 -57.37 8.35
CA GLY A 97 13.83 -57.94 8.66
C GLY A 97 13.09 -57.11 9.69
N VAL A 98 11.82 -56.82 9.42
CA VAL A 98 10.98 -56.00 10.33
C VAL A 98 10.26 -56.81 11.38
N ASP A 99 10.04 -58.13 11.11
CA ASP A 99 9.35 -59.00 12.05
C ASP A 99 9.50 -60.49 11.70
N TYR A 100 9.01 -61.35 12.57
CA TYR A 100 8.98 -62.80 12.31
C TYR A 100 7.69 -63.46 12.81
N ILE A 101 7.32 -64.60 12.22
CA ILE A 101 6.19 -65.45 12.60
C ILE A 101 6.68 -66.88 12.74
N THR A 102 6.33 -67.53 13.86
CA THR A 102 6.67 -68.91 14.10
C THR A 102 5.76 -69.87 13.34
N LYS A 103 6.34 -70.93 12.77
CA LYS A 103 5.58 -72.06 12.19
C LYS A 103 5.15 -73.01 13.31
N PRO A 104 3.90 -73.50 13.37
CA PRO A 104 2.84 -73.32 12.39
C PRO A 104 2.28 -71.90 12.40
N VAL A 105 2.03 -71.30 11.22
CA VAL A 105 1.61 -69.93 11.04
C VAL A 105 0.18 -69.78 11.52
N ASP A 106 -0.05 -68.90 12.48
CA ASP A 106 -1.38 -68.46 12.89
C ASP A 106 -1.93 -67.50 11.85
N PRO A 107 -3.10 -67.80 11.22
CA PRO A 107 -3.67 -66.96 10.19
C PRO A 107 -3.99 -65.53 10.66
N ASP A 108 -4.55 -65.36 11.86
CA ASP A 108 -4.97 -64.06 12.39
C ASP A 108 -3.75 -63.16 12.68
N LEU A 109 -2.71 -63.75 13.27
CA LEU A 109 -1.45 -63.05 13.52
C LEU A 109 -0.73 -62.66 12.23
N LEU A 110 -0.74 -63.54 11.21
CA LEU A 110 -0.19 -63.23 9.90
C LEU A 110 -0.89 -62.00 9.28
N ILE A 111 -2.20 -62.02 9.22
CA ILE A 111 -2.97 -60.96 8.62
C ILE A 111 -2.81 -59.66 9.39
N LEU A 112 -2.80 -59.67 10.70
CA LEU A 112 -2.55 -58.49 11.53
C LEU A 112 -1.21 -57.85 11.20
N LYS A 113 -0.11 -58.66 11.16
CA LYS A 113 1.24 -58.18 10.84
C LYS A 113 1.31 -57.68 9.40
N VAL A 114 0.80 -58.41 8.43
CA VAL A 114 0.77 -58.01 7.02
C VAL A 114 0.08 -56.68 6.83
N LYS A 115 -1.14 -56.50 7.38
CA LYS A 115 -1.85 -55.23 7.30
C LYS A 115 -1.11 -54.05 7.96
N THR A 116 -0.48 -54.30 9.11
CA THR A 116 0.30 -53.28 9.82
C THR A 116 1.51 -52.83 8.99
N PHE A 117 2.27 -53.75 8.42
CA PHE A 117 3.46 -53.41 7.63
C PHE A 117 3.09 -52.79 6.27
N LEU A 118 2.03 -53.24 5.62
CA LEU A 118 1.52 -52.57 4.40
C LEU A 118 1.18 -51.14 4.68
N LYS A 119 0.46 -50.85 5.76
CA LYS A 119 0.09 -49.46 6.14
C LYS A 119 1.33 -48.62 6.44
N LEU A 120 2.29 -49.17 7.18
CA LEU A 120 3.55 -48.45 7.49
C LEU A 120 4.35 -48.13 6.22
N TYR A 121 4.46 -49.08 5.31
CA TYR A 121 5.16 -48.90 4.05
C TYR A 121 4.50 -47.82 3.18
N GLU A 122 3.17 -47.84 3.06
CA GLU A 122 2.41 -46.82 2.34
C GLU A 122 2.61 -45.43 2.95
N GLN A 123 2.50 -45.28 4.27
CA GLN A 123 2.74 -44.04 4.96
C GLN A 123 4.18 -43.53 4.79
N GLN A 124 5.17 -44.38 4.86
CA GLN A 124 6.56 -44.00 4.66
C GLN A 124 6.83 -43.56 3.24
N ARG A 125 6.22 -44.20 2.25
CA ARG A 125 6.31 -43.82 0.83
C ARG A 125 5.65 -42.46 0.56
N GLU A 126 4.47 -42.24 1.11
CA GLU A 126 3.74 -40.97 1.00
C GLU A 126 4.53 -39.81 1.64
N LEU A 127 5.05 -40.03 2.84
CA LEU A 127 5.88 -39.05 3.55
C LEU A 127 7.15 -38.68 2.75
N LYS A 128 7.81 -39.65 2.14
CA LYS A 128 8.99 -39.43 1.29
C LYS A 128 8.65 -38.57 0.07
N MET A 129 7.56 -38.92 -0.63
CA MET A 129 7.08 -38.13 -1.79
C MET A 129 6.73 -36.71 -1.40
N THR A 130 6.00 -36.52 -0.30
CA THR A 130 5.59 -35.20 0.18
C THR A 130 6.81 -34.35 0.57
N ARG A 131 7.79 -34.97 1.26
CA ARG A 131 9.04 -34.28 1.61
C ARG A 131 9.82 -33.82 0.38
N ASP A 132 9.92 -34.67 -0.65
CA ASP A 132 10.66 -34.34 -1.88
C ASP A 132 9.95 -33.22 -2.69
N LEU A 133 8.62 -33.20 -2.69
CA LEU A 133 7.83 -32.10 -3.27
C LEU A 133 8.01 -30.79 -2.51
N LEU A 134 7.92 -30.83 -1.18
CA LEU A 134 8.11 -29.65 -0.33
C LEU A 134 9.51 -29.06 -0.48
N SER A 135 10.54 -29.91 -0.59
CA SER A 135 11.92 -29.46 -0.79
C SER A 135 12.07 -28.65 -2.08
N LYS A 136 11.46 -29.13 -3.18
CA LYS A 136 11.46 -28.40 -4.45
C LYS A 136 10.68 -27.08 -4.37
N GLU A 137 9.55 -27.08 -3.69
CA GLU A 137 8.76 -25.84 -3.51
C GLU A 137 9.53 -24.79 -2.71
N ILE A 138 10.22 -25.22 -1.64
CA ILE A 138 11.06 -24.31 -0.83
C ILE A 138 12.17 -23.68 -1.68
N GLU A 139 12.83 -24.46 -2.54
CA GLU A 139 13.89 -23.95 -3.42
C GLU A 139 13.37 -22.91 -4.41
N ILE A 140 12.23 -23.18 -5.07
CA ILE A 140 11.58 -22.24 -5.98
C ILE A 140 11.15 -20.94 -5.25
N ARG A 141 10.59 -21.07 -4.04
CA ARG A 141 10.18 -19.91 -3.24
C ARG A 141 11.40 -19.07 -2.83
N LYS A 142 12.50 -19.71 -2.46
CA LYS A 142 13.74 -19.01 -2.08
C LYS A 142 14.30 -18.20 -3.23
N GLU A 143 14.39 -18.77 -4.43
CA GLU A 143 14.84 -18.07 -5.64
C GLU A 143 13.92 -16.88 -5.98
N ALA A 144 12.60 -17.09 -5.87
CA ALA A 144 11.62 -16.02 -6.12
C ALA A 144 11.74 -14.86 -5.11
N GLN A 145 12.00 -15.20 -3.83
CA GLN A 145 12.20 -14.21 -2.77
C GLN A 145 13.48 -13.38 -3.01
N GLU A 146 14.61 -14.03 -3.30
CA GLU A 146 15.88 -13.35 -3.59
C GLU A 146 15.75 -12.39 -4.78
N ASN A 147 15.06 -12.83 -5.86
CA ASN A 147 14.77 -11.98 -7.01
C ASN A 147 13.88 -10.76 -6.65
N LEU A 148 12.90 -10.96 -5.78
CA LEU A 148 12.01 -9.88 -5.34
C LEU A 148 12.75 -8.86 -4.48
N GLU A 149 13.57 -9.32 -3.54
CA GLU A 149 14.41 -8.45 -2.69
C GLU A 149 15.37 -7.60 -3.52
N GLN A 150 16.00 -8.19 -4.54
CA GLN A 150 16.86 -7.44 -5.47
C GLN A 150 16.08 -6.36 -6.23
N LYS A 151 14.89 -6.70 -6.75
CA LYS A 151 14.03 -5.71 -7.45
C LYS A 151 13.57 -4.59 -6.52
N ILE A 152 13.25 -4.89 -5.26
CA ILE A 152 12.89 -3.89 -4.26
C ILE A 152 14.06 -2.94 -4.03
N LEU A 153 15.27 -3.48 -3.84
CA LEU A 153 16.48 -2.67 -3.65
C LEU A 153 16.73 -1.73 -4.83
N GLU A 154 16.70 -2.25 -6.06
CA GLU A 154 16.88 -1.46 -7.29
C GLU A 154 15.82 -0.35 -7.41
N ARG A 155 14.54 -0.67 -7.17
CA ARG A 155 13.45 0.31 -7.21
C ARG A 155 13.58 1.39 -6.13
N THR A 156 13.98 0.99 -4.93
CA THR A 156 14.22 1.94 -3.83
C THR A 156 15.34 2.92 -4.18
N GLN A 157 16.46 2.41 -4.72
CA GLN A 157 17.57 3.28 -5.17
C GLN A 157 17.14 4.23 -6.29
N GLN A 158 16.36 3.74 -7.27
CA GLN A 158 15.81 4.60 -8.34
C GLN A 158 14.89 5.68 -7.80
N LEU A 159 14.02 5.35 -6.84
CA LEU A 159 13.11 6.31 -6.20
C LEU A 159 13.87 7.38 -5.43
N VAL A 160 14.86 6.99 -4.61
CA VAL A 160 15.72 7.94 -3.88
C VAL A 160 16.42 8.90 -4.84
N LYS A 161 17.02 8.37 -5.92
CA LYS A 161 17.69 9.20 -6.94
C LYS A 161 16.75 10.17 -7.63
N LYS A 162 15.57 9.71 -8.02
CA LYS A 162 14.54 10.58 -8.63
C LYS A 162 14.03 11.64 -7.67
N ASN A 163 13.83 11.28 -6.39
CA ASN A 163 13.39 12.24 -5.38
C ASN A 163 14.44 13.35 -5.18
N SER A 164 15.72 12.99 -5.04
CA SER A 164 16.80 13.98 -4.95
C SER A 164 16.88 14.90 -6.18
N GLN A 165 16.68 14.36 -7.39
CA GLN A 165 16.65 15.16 -8.61
C GLN A 165 15.46 16.13 -8.63
N LEU A 166 14.28 15.69 -8.18
CA LEU A 166 13.09 16.53 -8.07
C LEU A 166 13.28 17.63 -7.03
N GLU A 167 13.84 17.32 -5.88
CA GLU A 167 14.17 18.30 -4.84
C GLU A 167 15.15 19.35 -5.33
N PHE A 168 16.22 18.93 -6.02
CA PHE A 168 17.19 19.82 -6.63
C PHE A 168 16.54 20.75 -7.65
N SER A 169 15.79 20.20 -8.62
CA SER A 169 15.09 21.00 -9.64
C SER A 169 14.07 21.96 -9.04
N ASN A 170 13.36 21.55 -7.98
CA ASN A 170 12.44 22.43 -7.27
C ASN A 170 13.18 23.58 -6.58
N HIS A 171 14.33 23.31 -5.96
CA HIS A 171 15.17 24.33 -5.36
C HIS A 171 15.71 25.33 -6.39
N GLU A 172 16.21 24.87 -7.54
CA GLU A 172 16.64 25.75 -8.64
C GLU A 172 15.49 26.61 -9.15
N LEU A 173 14.29 26.03 -9.32
CA LEU A 173 13.11 26.80 -9.74
C LEU A 173 12.74 27.89 -8.74
N GLN A 174 12.85 27.61 -7.45
CA GLN A 174 12.59 28.59 -6.38
C GLN A 174 13.61 29.73 -6.40
N GLN A 175 14.89 29.41 -6.56
CA GLN A 175 15.96 30.42 -6.68
C GLN A 175 15.77 31.29 -7.93
N PHE A 176 15.49 30.66 -9.08
CA PHE A 176 15.19 31.37 -10.31
C PHE A 176 14.01 32.31 -10.16
N ALA A 177 12.89 31.83 -9.59
CA ALA A 177 11.71 32.65 -9.34
C ALA A 177 12.02 33.85 -8.44
N TRP A 178 12.88 33.65 -7.42
CA TRP A 178 13.27 34.74 -6.51
C TRP A 178 14.13 35.80 -7.22
N VAL A 179 15.16 35.40 -7.98
CA VAL A 179 16.05 36.32 -8.71
C VAL A 179 15.25 37.13 -9.73
N VAL A 180 14.48 36.45 -10.60
CA VAL A 180 13.68 37.11 -11.64
C VAL A 180 12.68 38.09 -11.03
N SER A 181 12.05 37.72 -9.92
CA SER A 181 11.09 38.58 -9.26
C SER A 181 11.70 39.84 -8.64
N HIS A 182 12.88 39.68 -8.03
CA HIS A 182 13.66 40.81 -7.51
C HIS A 182 14.00 41.80 -8.65
N ASP A 183 14.54 41.26 -9.74
CA ASP A 183 15.01 42.06 -10.87
C ASP A 183 13.88 42.69 -11.69
N LEU A 184 12.67 42.15 -11.63
CA LEU A 184 11.47 42.77 -12.20
C LEU A 184 10.84 43.82 -11.31
N LYS A 185 10.88 43.69 -9.98
CA LYS A 185 10.32 44.66 -9.03
C LYS A 185 11.06 45.99 -9.06
N GLU A 186 12.39 45.98 -9.20
CA GLU A 186 13.18 47.21 -9.17
C GLU A 186 12.86 48.16 -10.30
N PRO A 187 12.82 47.79 -11.62
CA PRO A 187 12.42 48.66 -12.69
C PRO A 187 10.96 49.13 -12.60
N LEU A 188 10.06 48.24 -12.13
CA LEU A 188 8.65 48.65 -11.92
C LEU A 188 8.51 49.73 -10.86
N ARG A 189 9.24 49.62 -9.75
CA ARG A 189 9.28 50.61 -8.71
C ARG A 189 9.82 51.99 -9.24
N LYS A 190 10.85 51.94 -10.10
CA LYS A 190 11.36 53.18 -10.73
C LYS A 190 10.34 53.83 -11.67
N ILE A 191 9.63 53.02 -12.50
CA ILE A 191 8.57 53.50 -13.38
C ILE A 191 7.44 54.15 -12.53
N GLU A 192 7.00 53.48 -11.47
CA GLU A 192 5.97 54.03 -10.57
C GLU A 192 6.38 55.36 -9.96
N ILE A 193 7.61 55.46 -9.45
CA ILE A 193 8.12 56.72 -8.85
C ILE A 193 8.17 57.83 -9.87
N PHE A 194 8.74 57.57 -11.09
CA PHE A 194 8.83 58.60 -12.10
C PHE A 194 7.48 59.07 -12.63
N VAL A 195 6.55 58.14 -12.80
CA VAL A 195 5.20 58.46 -13.24
C VAL A 195 4.45 59.29 -12.17
N LYS A 196 4.61 58.95 -10.87
CA LYS A 196 4.05 59.76 -9.76
C LYS A 196 4.67 61.19 -9.73
N ILE A 197 5.98 61.30 -9.93
CA ILE A 197 6.66 62.60 -9.98
C ILE A 197 6.16 63.43 -11.18
N LEU A 198 5.97 62.83 -12.35
CA LEU A 198 5.42 63.51 -13.52
C LEU A 198 4.01 64.04 -13.25
N ARG A 199 3.13 63.22 -12.65
CA ARG A 199 1.78 63.62 -12.24
C ARG A 199 1.83 64.85 -11.31
N ASP A 200 2.60 64.75 -10.24
CA ASP A 200 2.56 65.70 -9.13
C ASP A 200 3.25 67.03 -9.49
N LYS A 201 4.24 67.04 -10.38
CA LYS A 201 5.02 68.24 -10.71
C LYS A 201 4.67 68.91 -12.02
N TYR A 202 4.20 68.15 -13.03
CA TYR A 202 4.15 68.65 -14.40
C TYR A 202 2.77 68.56 -15.08
N MET A 203 1.82 67.78 -14.53
CA MET A 203 0.58 67.43 -15.23
C MET A 203 -0.70 67.78 -14.44
N GLN A 204 -0.67 68.76 -13.52
CA GLN A 204 -1.81 69.05 -12.61
C GLN A 204 -3.03 69.63 -13.31
N GLU A 205 -2.89 70.25 -14.50
CA GLU A 205 -3.95 70.91 -15.22
C GLU A 205 -4.44 70.15 -16.47
N GLU A 206 -3.95 68.92 -16.72
CA GLU A 206 -4.26 68.11 -17.91
C GLU A 206 -5.02 66.85 -17.55
N PRO A 207 -6.36 66.80 -17.50
CA PRO A 207 -7.14 65.70 -17.03
C PRO A 207 -6.87 64.36 -17.77
N ASP A 208 -6.68 64.42 -19.11
CA ASP A 208 -6.38 63.23 -19.90
C ASP A 208 -5.00 62.66 -19.60
N ALA A 209 -3.99 63.49 -19.37
CA ALA A 209 -2.68 63.12 -18.97
C ALA A 209 -2.69 62.45 -17.58
N ILE A 210 -3.43 63.02 -16.64
CA ILE A 210 -3.63 62.41 -15.29
C ILE A 210 -4.22 61.01 -15.37
N ASN A 211 -5.28 60.82 -16.18
CA ASN A 211 -5.90 59.49 -16.37
C ASN A 211 -4.92 58.45 -16.94
N TYR A 212 -4.07 58.82 -17.94
CA TYR A 212 -3.04 57.89 -18.44
C TYR A 212 -1.97 57.58 -17.40
N ILE A 213 -1.59 58.54 -16.60
CA ILE A 213 -0.63 58.39 -15.49
C ILE A 213 -1.19 57.42 -14.44
N GLU A 214 -2.43 57.64 -13.98
CA GLU A 214 -3.10 56.76 -13.00
C GLU A 214 -3.24 55.33 -13.51
N ARG A 215 -3.61 55.14 -14.76
CA ARG A 215 -3.67 53.84 -15.40
C ARG A 215 -2.29 53.14 -15.46
N THR A 216 -1.21 53.90 -15.67
CA THR A 216 0.16 53.39 -15.69
C THR A 216 0.60 52.98 -14.29
N VAL A 217 0.31 53.82 -13.27
CA VAL A 217 0.59 53.49 -11.85
C VAL A 217 -0.15 52.21 -11.44
N ALA A 218 -1.44 52.15 -11.70
CA ALA A 218 -2.24 50.97 -11.40
C ALA A 218 -1.75 49.69 -12.13
N SER A 219 -1.18 49.84 -13.31
CA SER A 219 -0.59 48.70 -14.05
C SER A 219 0.73 48.23 -13.46
N THR A 220 1.60 49.17 -13.00
CA THR A 220 2.88 48.83 -12.34
C THR A 220 2.67 48.23 -10.97
N GLU A 221 1.73 48.75 -10.18
CA GLU A 221 1.34 48.19 -8.88
C GLU A 221 0.81 46.77 -9.04
N ARG A 222 -0.01 46.52 -10.05
CA ARG A 222 -0.52 45.18 -10.36
C ARG A 222 0.60 44.20 -10.74
N MET A 223 1.60 44.63 -11.57
CA MET A 223 2.73 43.78 -11.90
C MET A 223 3.58 43.46 -10.67
N SER A 224 3.79 44.44 -9.79
CA SER A 224 4.51 44.22 -8.53
C SER A 224 3.79 43.20 -7.64
N GLN A 225 2.45 43.25 -7.57
CA GLN A 225 1.64 42.30 -6.82
C GLN A 225 1.69 40.87 -7.44
N LEU A 226 1.57 40.77 -8.78
CA LEU A 226 1.69 39.49 -9.49
C LEU A 226 3.03 38.81 -9.22
N ILE A 227 4.13 39.56 -9.24
CA ILE A 227 5.47 39.07 -8.95
C ILE A 227 5.57 38.61 -7.49
N THR A 228 4.97 39.37 -6.56
CA THR A 228 4.97 39.00 -5.13
C THR A 228 4.18 37.70 -4.89
N ASP A 229 2.99 37.60 -5.48
CA ASP A 229 2.15 36.40 -5.34
C ASP A 229 2.81 35.16 -5.97
N LEU A 230 3.50 35.33 -7.11
CA LEU A 230 4.26 34.25 -7.75
C LEU A 230 5.42 33.75 -6.88
N LEU A 231 6.15 34.68 -6.23
CA LEU A 231 7.20 34.34 -5.27
C LEU A 231 6.65 33.58 -4.07
N HIS A 232 5.54 34.03 -3.52
CA HIS A 232 4.89 33.34 -2.40
C HIS A 232 4.48 31.92 -2.83
N TYR A 233 3.87 31.78 -4.00
CA TYR A 233 3.50 30.46 -4.54
C TYR A 233 4.71 29.51 -4.71
N ALA A 234 5.85 30.02 -5.20
CA ALA A 234 7.08 29.25 -5.36
C ALA A 234 7.67 28.81 -4.01
N ARG A 235 7.69 29.72 -3.00
CA ARG A 235 8.23 29.44 -1.67
C ARG A 235 7.40 28.48 -0.82
N LEU A 236 6.11 28.30 -1.12
CA LEU A 236 5.25 27.34 -0.42
C LEU A 236 5.76 25.88 -0.52
N SER A 237 6.76 25.59 -1.33
CA SER A 237 7.34 24.22 -1.48
C SER A 237 8.33 23.83 -0.38
N SER A 238 8.81 24.77 0.46
CA SER A 238 9.73 24.46 1.56
C SER A 238 9.02 23.74 2.72
N GLN A 239 9.75 22.85 3.40
CA GLN A 239 9.27 22.18 4.62
C GLN A 239 9.06 23.22 5.73
N VAL A 240 7.87 23.21 6.32
CA VAL A 240 7.54 24.03 7.50
C VAL A 240 7.05 23.08 8.58
N VAL A 241 7.44 23.34 9.82
CA VAL A 241 6.96 22.58 10.97
C VAL A 241 5.53 23.02 11.25
N ASN A 242 4.61 22.07 11.27
CA ASN A 242 3.24 22.30 11.70
C ASN A 242 3.19 22.50 13.21
N GLU A 243 2.32 23.39 13.66
CA GLU A 243 2.05 23.65 15.07
C GLU A 243 0.54 23.70 15.32
N LYS A 244 0.16 23.67 16.61
CA LYS A 244 -1.23 23.86 17.02
C LYS A 244 -1.70 25.27 16.67
N VAL A 245 -2.72 25.38 15.83
CA VAL A 245 -3.25 26.66 15.36
C VAL A 245 -4.71 26.82 15.79
N ASP A 246 -5.02 27.93 16.47
CA ASP A 246 -6.39 28.37 16.72
C ASP A 246 -6.92 29.15 15.52
N LEU A 247 -7.88 28.57 14.81
CA LEU A 247 -8.49 29.23 13.65
C LEU A 247 -9.34 30.44 14.04
N ASN A 248 -9.80 30.56 15.30
CA ASN A 248 -10.56 31.76 15.74
C ASN A 248 -9.62 32.96 15.83
N GLU A 249 -8.39 32.80 16.36
CA GLU A 249 -7.40 33.86 16.39
C GLU A 249 -7.04 34.32 14.97
N ILE A 250 -6.78 33.36 14.07
CA ILE A 250 -6.50 33.66 12.65
C ILE A 250 -7.65 34.43 12.02
N MET A 251 -8.89 34.00 12.27
CA MET A 251 -10.05 34.65 11.71
C MET A 251 -10.23 36.08 12.24
N SER A 252 -10.00 36.29 13.52
CA SER A 252 -10.01 37.62 14.13
C SER A 252 -9.01 38.57 13.46
N ASP A 253 -7.79 38.11 13.23
CA ASP A 253 -6.75 38.87 12.55
C ASP A 253 -7.14 39.22 11.12
N VAL A 254 -7.69 38.24 10.36
CA VAL A 254 -8.10 38.45 8.97
C VAL A 254 -9.29 39.47 8.87
N VAL A 255 -10.23 39.36 9.80
CA VAL A 255 -11.36 40.32 9.86
C VAL A 255 -10.86 41.74 10.17
N SER A 256 -9.90 41.89 11.10
CA SER A 256 -9.29 43.20 11.40
C SER A 256 -8.56 43.78 10.19
N ASP A 257 -7.81 42.95 9.45
CA ASP A 257 -7.14 43.43 8.21
C ASP A 257 -8.13 43.89 7.12
N LEU A 258 -9.32 43.29 7.09
CA LEU A 258 -10.37 43.61 6.11
C LEU A 258 -11.43 44.61 6.61
N GLU A 259 -11.26 45.15 7.84
CA GLU A 259 -12.24 46.00 8.52
C GLU A 259 -12.75 47.15 7.61
N PHE A 260 -11.82 47.91 7.00
CA PHE A 260 -12.20 48.99 6.08
C PHE A 260 -13.04 48.49 4.88
N ALA A 261 -12.71 47.32 4.32
CA ALA A 261 -13.46 46.77 3.19
C ALA A 261 -14.86 46.27 3.61
N ILE A 262 -14.94 45.71 4.81
CA ILE A 262 -16.17 45.22 5.45
C ILE A 262 -17.11 46.41 5.72
N GLU A 263 -16.62 47.47 6.35
CA GLU A 263 -17.39 48.64 6.67
C GLU A 263 -17.88 49.40 5.40
N ASN A 264 -16.97 49.62 4.44
CA ASN A 264 -17.27 50.33 3.21
C ASN A 264 -18.37 49.66 2.36
N LYS A 265 -18.49 48.32 2.43
CA LYS A 265 -19.52 47.57 1.71
C LYS A 265 -20.69 47.13 2.61
N ASN A 266 -20.69 47.48 3.89
CA ASN A 266 -21.66 47.03 4.89
C ASN A 266 -21.83 45.50 4.93
N VAL A 267 -20.70 44.74 4.92
CA VAL A 267 -20.70 43.28 4.86
C VAL A 267 -21.29 42.71 6.14
N VAL A 268 -22.26 41.81 6.03
CA VAL A 268 -22.73 40.98 7.16
C VAL A 268 -21.86 39.72 7.21
N LEU A 269 -21.17 39.56 8.33
CA LEU A 269 -20.23 38.44 8.53
C LEU A 269 -20.69 37.58 9.71
N ASN A 270 -21.02 36.32 9.45
CA ASN A 270 -21.42 35.33 10.45
C ASN A 270 -20.37 34.22 10.55
N ILE A 271 -19.68 34.10 11.68
CA ILE A 271 -18.60 33.12 11.87
C ILE A 271 -18.97 32.20 13.03
N GLN A 272 -19.06 30.92 12.74
CA GLN A 272 -19.18 29.87 13.77
C GLN A 272 -17.83 29.68 14.48
N SER A 273 -17.85 29.23 15.74
CA SER A 273 -16.60 28.89 16.45
C SER A 273 -15.82 27.81 15.72
N LEU A 274 -14.56 28.11 15.39
CA LEU A 274 -13.68 27.24 14.60
C LEU A 274 -12.80 26.35 15.50
N PRO A 275 -12.42 25.16 15.04
CA PRO A 275 -11.60 24.22 15.81
C PRO A 275 -10.11 24.57 15.76
N LEU A 276 -9.35 23.87 16.61
CA LEU A 276 -7.90 23.81 16.54
C LEU A 276 -7.48 22.86 15.41
N VAL A 277 -6.54 23.28 14.59
CA VAL A 277 -5.99 22.47 13.51
C VAL A 277 -4.48 22.34 13.59
N ASP A 278 -3.92 21.39 12.88
CA ASP A 278 -2.49 21.23 12.74
C ASP A 278 -2.00 21.99 11.50
N GLY A 279 -1.10 22.96 11.67
CA GLY A 279 -0.72 23.77 10.52
C GLY A 279 0.26 24.91 10.81
N VAL A 280 0.38 25.80 9.84
CA VAL A 280 1.25 26.98 9.86
C VAL A 280 0.36 28.24 9.91
N PRO A 281 0.37 29.01 11.00
CA PRO A 281 -0.55 30.15 11.20
C PRO A 281 -0.56 31.15 10.05
N SER A 282 0.63 31.55 9.58
CA SER A 282 0.77 32.53 8.48
C SER A 282 0.20 32.03 7.16
N GLN A 283 0.31 30.73 6.87
CA GLN A 283 -0.22 30.12 5.65
C GLN A 283 -1.75 29.98 5.74
N LEU A 284 -2.29 29.52 6.86
CA LEU A 284 -3.74 29.40 7.06
C LEU A 284 -4.41 30.79 7.06
N ARG A 285 -3.77 31.82 7.68
CA ARG A 285 -4.22 33.21 7.58
C ARG A 285 -4.35 33.66 6.12
N GLN A 286 -3.36 33.34 5.28
CA GLN A 286 -3.39 33.66 3.84
C GLN A 286 -4.55 32.97 3.11
N VAL A 287 -4.89 31.72 3.48
CA VAL A 287 -6.07 31.02 2.89
C VAL A 287 -7.34 31.81 3.19
N PHE A 288 -7.62 32.10 4.46
CA PHE A 288 -8.83 32.80 4.85
C PHE A 288 -8.88 34.25 4.31
N GLN A 289 -7.76 34.94 4.30
CA GLN A 289 -7.65 36.26 3.69
C GLN A 289 -7.99 36.23 2.18
N ASN A 290 -7.50 35.24 1.44
CA ASN A 290 -7.85 35.09 0.02
C ASN A 290 -9.33 34.75 -0.19
N LEU A 291 -9.92 33.90 0.64
CA LEU A 291 -11.35 33.57 0.51
C LEU A 291 -12.26 34.74 0.88
N LEU A 292 -12.01 35.37 2.02
CA LEU A 292 -12.82 36.51 2.47
C LEU A 292 -12.69 37.74 1.56
N SER A 293 -11.45 38.07 1.14
CA SER A 293 -11.26 39.18 0.19
C SER A 293 -11.95 38.92 -1.16
N ASN A 294 -11.98 37.66 -1.63
CA ASN A 294 -12.72 37.26 -2.83
C ASN A 294 -14.25 37.42 -2.61
N ALA A 295 -14.77 36.94 -1.48
CA ALA A 295 -16.21 37.09 -1.16
C ALA A 295 -16.66 38.53 -1.12
N ILE A 296 -15.86 39.44 -0.48
CA ILE A 296 -16.12 40.86 -0.45
C ILE A 296 -16.01 41.49 -1.85
N LYS A 297 -14.98 41.12 -2.60
CA LYS A 297 -14.69 41.66 -3.92
C LYS A 297 -15.78 41.34 -4.95
N PHE A 298 -16.22 40.09 -5.00
CA PHE A 298 -17.19 39.55 -5.94
C PHE A 298 -18.65 39.68 -5.47
N SER A 299 -18.90 40.56 -4.47
CA SER A 299 -20.25 40.90 -4.04
C SER A 299 -21.01 41.62 -5.14
N LYS A 300 -22.35 41.49 -5.13
CA LYS A 300 -23.26 42.24 -6.03
C LYS A 300 -23.40 43.69 -5.58
N ALA A 301 -23.60 44.57 -6.54
CA ALA A 301 -23.75 46.01 -6.26
C ALA A 301 -25.10 46.36 -5.63
N ASP A 302 -26.13 45.58 -5.87
CA ASP A 302 -27.50 45.76 -5.49
C ASP A 302 -27.97 45.03 -4.24
N MET A 303 -27.04 44.27 -3.61
CA MET A 303 -27.32 43.46 -2.41
C MET A 303 -26.28 43.71 -1.34
N ILE A 304 -26.71 43.64 -0.06
CA ILE A 304 -25.80 43.65 1.08
C ILE A 304 -25.00 42.32 1.06
N PRO A 305 -23.65 42.37 1.02
CA PRO A 305 -22.85 41.18 1.04
C PRO A 305 -23.05 40.43 2.36
N ASN A 306 -23.36 39.15 2.26
CA ASN A 306 -23.48 38.25 3.40
C ASN A 306 -22.49 37.10 3.26
N ILE A 307 -21.60 36.96 4.23
CA ILE A 307 -20.59 35.90 4.28
C ILE A 307 -20.83 35.05 5.53
N GLU A 308 -20.99 33.76 5.34
CA GLU A 308 -21.23 32.80 6.40
C GLU A 308 -20.09 31.80 6.43
N ILE A 309 -19.50 31.57 7.63
CA ILE A 309 -18.47 30.60 7.85
C ILE A 309 -18.99 29.57 8.85
N THR A 310 -19.16 28.33 8.38
CA THR A 310 -19.64 27.20 9.18
C THR A 310 -18.58 26.12 9.27
N VAL A 311 -18.67 25.28 10.31
CA VAL A 311 -17.76 24.16 10.51
C VAL A 311 -18.50 22.93 10.98
N ASP A 312 -18.15 21.80 10.40
CA ASP A 312 -18.58 20.46 10.79
C ASP A 312 -17.36 19.59 11.12
N ILE A 313 -17.46 18.74 12.14
CA ILE A 313 -16.47 17.70 12.40
C ILE A 313 -16.90 16.44 11.65
N ILE A 314 -15.96 15.85 10.89
CA ILE A 314 -16.23 14.75 9.97
C ILE A 314 -15.29 13.55 10.22
N ALA A 315 -15.75 12.35 9.85
CA ALA A 315 -15.04 11.10 10.09
C ALA A 315 -13.79 10.95 9.20
N GLU A 316 -13.93 11.25 7.91
CA GLU A 316 -12.93 10.98 6.88
C GLU A 316 -12.55 12.23 6.10
N LYS A 317 -11.42 12.19 5.43
CA LYS A 317 -10.89 13.28 4.60
C LYS A 317 -11.60 13.31 3.24
N GLU A 318 -12.89 13.60 3.26
CA GLU A 318 -13.74 13.69 2.07
C GLU A 318 -14.73 14.87 2.19
N PHE A 319 -15.14 15.47 1.06
CA PHE A 319 -16.08 16.60 1.08
C PHE A 319 -17.48 16.20 1.56
N ASP A 320 -17.92 14.97 1.21
CA ASP A 320 -19.24 14.43 1.54
C ASP A 320 -19.23 13.49 2.76
N SER A 321 -18.14 13.49 3.52
CA SER A 321 -18.01 12.65 4.72
C SER A 321 -19.12 12.94 5.73
N ALA A 322 -19.60 11.88 6.38
CA ALA A 322 -20.62 11.96 7.41
C ALA A 322 -20.13 12.75 8.64
N LEU A 323 -21.04 13.45 9.29
CA LEU A 323 -20.77 14.17 10.54
C LEU A 323 -20.37 13.17 11.63
N ASN A 324 -19.27 13.46 12.31
CA ASN A 324 -18.79 12.65 13.43
C ASN A 324 -18.12 13.55 14.48
N PRO A 325 -18.73 13.79 15.64
CA PRO A 325 -18.18 14.65 16.69
C PRO A 325 -16.78 14.23 17.20
N THR A 326 -16.40 12.96 16.99
CA THR A 326 -15.08 12.41 17.34
C THR A 326 -14.19 12.20 16.11
N GLY A 327 -14.54 12.80 14.98
CA GLY A 327 -13.79 12.70 13.73
C GLY A 327 -12.44 13.38 13.82
N LYS A 328 -11.56 13.02 12.89
CA LYS A 328 -10.18 13.57 12.82
C LYS A 328 -10.04 14.77 11.90
N TYR A 329 -11.11 15.17 11.23
CA TYR A 329 -11.10 16.27 10.25
C TYR A 329 -12.22 17.26 10.54
N CYS A 330 -12.01 18.51 10.16
CA CYS A 330 -13.07 19.51 10.09
C CYS A 330 -13.33 19.91 8.63
N ARG A 331 -14.60 20.09 8.31
CA ARG A 331 -15.08 20.68 7.05
C ARG A 331 -15.53 22.09 7.33
N ILE A 332 -14.79 23.07 6.79
CA ILE A 332 -15.09 24.50 6.93
C ILE A 332 -15.69 24.98 5.60
N VAL A 333 -16.82 25.65 5.65
CA VAL A 333 -17.50 26.22 4.48
C VAL A 333 -17.51 27.73 4.61
N VAL A 334 -16.94 28.41 3.61
CA VAL A 334 -17.02 29.87 3.44
C VAL A 334 -18.01 30.14 2.33
N LYS A 335 -19.20 30.60 2.69
CA LYS A 335 -20.32 30.87 1.76
C LYS A 335 -20.54 32.37 1.61
N ASP A 336 -20.70 32.82 0.37
CA ASP A 336 -21.07 34.20 0.00
C ASP A 336 -22.34 34.22 -0.85
N ASN A 337 -23.02 35.39 -0.86
CA ASN A 337 -24.18 35.70 -1.71
C ASN A 337 -23.80 36.54 -2.94
N GLY A 338 -22.55 36.46 -3.38
CA GLY A 338 -21.99 37.24 -4.47
C GLY A 338 -22.51 36.86 -5.86
N ILE A 339 -21.75 37.25 -6.90
CA ILE A 339 -22.10 36.97 -8.31
C ILE A 339 -22.04 35.48 -8.69
N GLY A 340 -21.35 34.64 -7.91
CA GLY A 340 -21.12 33.25 -8.25
C GLY A 340 -20.34 33.03 -9.55
N PHE A 341 -20.27 31.76 -9.96
CA PHE A 341 -19.69 31.36 -11.24
C PHE A 341 -20.31 30.05 -11.73
N ASP A 342 -20.27 29.80 -13.05
CA ASP A 342 -20.71 28.53 -13.63
C ASP A 342 -19.77 27.38 -13.20
N ILE A 343 -20.31 26.34 -12.58
CA ILE A 343 -19.59 25.20 -11.99
C ILE A 343 -18.67 24.47 -12.99
N LYS A 344 -18.93 24.57 -14.28
CA LYS A 344 -18.01 24.01 -15.32
C LYS A 344 -16.61 24.60 -15.25
N TYR A 345 -16.44 25.77 -14.62
CA TYR A 345 -15.15 26.43 -14.45
C TYR A 345 -14.44 26.07 -13.13
N LEU A 346 -15.00 25.19 -12.29
CA LEU A 346 -14.40 24.78 -11.03
C LEU A 346 -12.92 24.36 -11.17
N HIS A 347 -12.60 23.59 -12.22
CA HIS A 347 -11.23 23.16 -12.48
C HIS A 347 -10.28 24.30 -12.84
N LYS A 348 -10.82 25.47 -13.30
CA LYS A 348 -9.99 26.63 -13.72
C LYS A 348 -9.74 27.63 -12.60
N ILE A 349 -10.64 27.77 -11.62
CA ILE A 349 -10.50 28.78 -10.57
C ILE A 349 -9.27 28.61 -9.68
N PHE A 350 -8.73 27.38 -9.60
CA PHE A 350 -7.52 27.06 -8.83
C PHE A 350 -6.24 27.03 -9.68
N ILE A 351 -6.31 27.38 -10.98
CA ILE A 351 -5.13 27.51 -11.85
C ILE A 351 -4.56 28.91 -11.75
N ILE A 352 -3.22 29.04 -11.66
CA ILE A 352 -2.54 30.35 -11.63
C ILE A 352 -2.84 31.18 -12.88
N PHE A 353 -3.01 32.50 -12.68
CA PHE A 353 -3.34 33.49 -13.71
C PHE A 353 -4.70 33.33 -14.40
N GLN A 354 -5.56 32.44 -13.89
CA GLN A 354 -6.92 32.29 -14.39
C GLN A 354 -7.90 33.27 -13.66
N SER A 355 -8.68 33.98 -14.41
CA SER A 355 -9.78 34.82 -13.92
C SER A 355 -11.00 34.57 -14.82
N LEU A 356 -12.15 34.27 -14.23
CA LEU A 356 -13.40 34.02 -14.97
C LEU A 356 -14.10 35.32 -15.41
N ASN A 357 -13.89 36.40 -14.68
CA ASN A 357 -14.57 37.68 -14.92
C ASN A 357 -13.69 38.62 -15.71
N ASP A 358 -14.37 39.55 -16.47
CA ASP A 358 -13.71 40.58 -17.25
C ASP A 358 -12.80 41.46 -16.35
N ARG A 359 -11.54 41.61 -16.74
CA ARG A 359 -10.49 42.33 -15.99
C ARG A 359 -10.85 43.82 -15.76
N LYS A 360 -11.87 44.33 -16.42
CA LYS A 360 -12.35 45.73 -16.24
C LYS A 360 -13.26 45.89 -15.03
N SER A 361 -14.01 44.86 -14.66
CA SER A 361 -15.00 44.90 -13.57
C SER A 361 -14.45 44.50 -12.21
N PHE A 362 -13.45 43.60 -12.17
CA PHE A 362 -12.89 43.07 -10.90
C PHE A 362 -11.38 42.95 -10.98
N GLN A 363 -10.66 43.82 -10.23
CA GLN A 363 -9.19 43.78 -10.15
C GLN A 363 -8.71 42.57 -9.35
N GLY A 364 -7.66 41.84 -9.86
CA GLY A 364 -7.02 40.75 -9.13
C GLY A 364 -5.95 40.07 -9.96
N THR A 365 -5.04 39.33 -9.26
CA THR A 365 -3.90 38.65 -9.87
C THR A 365 -4.26 37.27 -10.46
N GLY A 366 -5.35 36.65 -10.02
CA GLY A 366 -5.74 35.28 -10.39
C GLY A 366 -4.84 34.23 -9.79
N ILE A 367 -4.09 34.53 -8.72
CA ILE A 367 -3.18 33.60 -8.03
C ILE A 367 -3.71 33.19 -6.66
N GLY A 368 -4.55 34.01 -6.01
CA GLY A 368 -4.99 33.80 -4.61
C GLY A 368 -5.63 32.45 -4.34
N LEU A 369 -6.55 31.99 -5.20
CA LEU A 369 -7.17 30.65 -5.02
C LEU A 369 -6.20 29.52 -5.29
N ALA A 370 -5.24 29.68 -6.22
CA ALA A 370 -4.19 28.70 -6.45
C ALA A 370 -3.24 28.57 -5.24
N ILE A 371 -2.93 29.72 -4.59
CA ILE A 371 -2.18 29.76 -3.31
C ILE A 371 -2.98 29.04 -2.23
N ALA A 372 -4.26 29.34 -2.06
CA ALA A 372 -5.12 28.70 -1.07
C ALA A 372 -5.15 27.19 -1.26
N LYS A 373 -5.33 26.70 -2.49
CA LYS A 373 -5.30 25.27 -2.79
C LYS A 373 -3.95 24.62 -2.42
N LYS A 374 -2.85 25.22 -2.82
CA LYS A 374 -1.50 24.70 -2.53
C LYS A 374 -1.22 24.66 -1.02
N ILE A 375 -1.69 25.66 -0.27
CA ILE A 375 -1.57 25.68 1.19
C ILE A 375 -2.39 24.54 1.80
N ILE A 376 -3.67 24.42 1.45
CA ILE A 376 -4.55 23.39 2.00
C ILE A 376 -4.03 21.98 1.68
N GLU A 377 -3.59 21.73 0.45
CA GLU A 377 -2.97 20.45 0.06
C GLU A 377 -1.71 20.14 0.88
N LYS A 378 -0.89 21.15 1.17
CA LYS A 378 0.32 21.03 2.00
C LYS A 378 0.00 20.72 3.47
N HIS A 379 -1.14 21.17 3.96
CA HIS A 379 -1.67 20.86 5.29
C HIS A 379 -2.45 19.54 5.31
N ASN A 380 -2.21 18.66 4.34
CA ASN A 380 -2.95 17.40 4.24
C ASN A 380 -4.47 17.58 4.15
N GLY A 381 -4.92 18.73 3.66
CA GLY A 381 -6.33 19.09 3.49
C GLY A 381 -6.84 18.86 2.07
N LEU A 382 -8.11 19.21 1.87
CA LEU A 382 -8.76 19.28 0.56
C LEU A 382 -9.48 20.63 0.43
N ILE A 383 -9.58 21.16 -0.79
CA ILE A 383 -10.36 22.37 -1.11
C ILE A 383 -11.14 22.16 -2.40
N THR A 384 -12.40 22.59 -2.38
CA THR A 384 -13.28 22.66 -3.55
C THR A 384 -14.19 23.86 -3.45
N ALA A 385 -15.06 24.05 -4.43
CA ALA A 385 -16.11 25.07 -4.37
C ALA A 385 -17.39 24.55 -5.05
N GLU A 386 -18.52 25.05 -4.56
CA GLU A 386 -19.83 24.95 -5.18
C GLU A 386 -20.29 26.36 -5.52
N SER A 387 -20.88 26.60 -6.68
CA SER A 387 -21.35 27.91 -7.09
C SER A 387 -22.42 27.82 -8.14
N THR A 388 -23.35 28.77 -8.08
CA THR A 388 -24.35 29.03 -9.11
C THR A 388 -24.23 30.49 -9.53
N GLU A 389 -24.15 30.75 -10.84
CA GLU A 389 -24.06 32.08 -11.36
C GLU A 389 -25.31 32.91 -10.94
N GLY A 390 -25.09 34.07 -10.33
CA GLY A 390 -26.14 34.90 -9.77
C GLY A 390 -26.62 34.58 -8.36
N GLU A 391 -26.15 33.49 -7.72
CA GLU A 391 -26.59 33.10 -6.36
C GLU A 391 -25.49 33.23 -5.32
N GLY A 392 -24.20 33.07 -5.72
CA GLY A 392 -23.05 33.14 -4.86
C GLY A 392 -22.17 31.91 -4.94
N SER A 393 -21.19 31.78 -4.03
CA SER A 393 -20.24 30.65 -3.98
C SER A 393 -20.08 30.14 -2.57
N SER A 394 -19.74 28.82 -2.46
CA SER A 394 -19.39 28.15 -1.22
C SER A 394 -18.03 27.48 -1.42
N PHE A 395 -16.99 27.96 -0.76
CA PHE A 395 -15.69 27.32 -0.74
C PHE A 395 -15.62 26.33 0.43
N ILE A 396 -15.32 25.08 0.15
CA ILE A 396 -15.32 23.97 1.09
C ILE A 396 -13.89 23.54 1.34
N LEU A 397 -13.44 23.60 2.59
CA LEU A 397 -12.12 23.20 3.05
C LEU A 397 -12.24 21.98 3.97
N VAL A 398 -11.39 21.00 3.82
CA VAL A 398 -11.25 19.90 4.78
C VAL A 398 -9.83 19.92 5.33
N LEU A 399 -9.68 20.03 6.64
CA LEU A 399 -8.40 20.08 7.33
C LEU A 399 -8.33 19.04 8.45
N PRO A 400 -7.15 18.48 8.74
CA PRO A 400 -6.96 17.64 9.92
C PRO A 400 -7.09 18.48 11.20
N LEU A 401 -7.81 17.95 12.18
CA LEU A 401 -7.86 18.53 13.52
C LEU A 401 -6.50 18.33 14.22
N TYR A 402 -6.18 19.24 15.13
CA TYR A 402 -5.03 19.06 15.99
C TYR A 402 -5.22 17.82 16.90
N ASP A 403 -4.30 16.85 16.82
CA ASP A 403 -4.26 15.68 17.67
C ASP A 403 -3.01 15.73 18.55
N PRO A 404 -3.15 15.90 19.89
CA PRO A 404 -2.00 15.98 20.78
C PRO A 404 -1.20 14.66 20.89
N ASN A 405 -1.73 13.54 20.36
CA ASN A 405 -1.10 12.23 20.43
C ASN A 405 -0.30 11.86 19.15
N LEU A 406 -0.26 12.74 18.14
CA LEU A 406 0.43 12.51 16.86
C LEU A 406 1.81 13.20 16.77
N ASN A 407 2.27 13.91 17.82
CA ASN A 407 3.59 14.57 17.92
C ASN A 407 4.54 13.82 18.84
#